data_031b43034f28b550f69a1f1de13c75ca
#
_entry.id   031b43034f28b550f69a1f1de13c75ca
#
_cell.length_a   1.000
_cell.length_b   1.000
_cell.length_c   1.000
_cell.angle_alpha   90.00
_cell.angle_beta   90.00
_cell.angle_gamma   90.00
#
_symmetry.space_group_name_H-M   'P 1'
#
loop_
_entity.id
_entity.type
_entity.pdbx_description
1 polymer ?
#
loop_
_entity_poly.entity_id
_entity_poly.type
_entity_poly.pdbx_seq_one_letter_code
_entity_poly.pdbx_strand_id
1 'polypeptide(L)'
;MSNKSQSYWTIVLVAAAILMVTMGARQSMGLFVSPLNTTTGLGIASISFAMAVGQFTWGAVQPIAGAFADRYGPGRVLASGFIVLAIGSAVTPYMETSAGLFFSIGILSAAGAGACSFSVLIGAAAQRLPTEKRGMAAGIINAGGSFGQFVFAPVLQKLIGSIGWIGAMWAISIVTLAALPLARALRRRPVATGAQTVPGVNASQAAAAPAAAEQTLKSAVKQALANPSYLLLHAGFFTCGFHIAFLVTHLPGEVQLCGLPAQVASWSLAIIGLANIFGSLLAGWGTQTWRSKYILFWMYFSRAILITAYLVAPKTALTFYLFAAGLGLTWLATVPPTAGIVGKLFGTRYLGTLFGLTLFSHQIGGFFGAWLGGIAITTQGNYEWMWCADIALALAAALCNLPIKEALIIRSVAQLKTT
;
A
#
# COMPACT_ATOMS: atom_id res chain seq x y z
N MET A 1 -7.01 34.00 -4.49
CA MET A 1 -6.42 32.64 -4.73
C MET A 1 -6.14 31.82 -3.46
N SER A 2 -6.21 32.39 -2.26
CA SER A 2 -5.69 31.77 -1.02
C SER A 2 -6.56 30.65 -0.43
N ASN A 3 -7.90 30.71 -0.45
CA ASN A 3 -8.75 29.81 0.34
C ASN A 3 -8.98 28.40 -0.26
N LYS A 4 -8.98 28.24 -1.59
CA LYS A 4 -9.13 26.93 -2.25
C LYS A 4 -7.84 26.10 -2.19
N SER A 5 -6.67 26.74 -2.24
CA SER A 5 -5.36 26.10 -2.17
C SER A 5 -5.09 25.50 -0.77
N GLN A 6 -5.45 26.21 0.30
CA GLN A 6 -5.32 25.70 1.67
C GLN A 6 -6.20 24.46 1.92
N SER A 7 -7.42 24.43 1.34
CA SER A 7 -8.33 23.29 1.49
C SER A 7 -7.80 21.98 0.87
N TYR A 8 -7.06 22.06 -0.24
CA TYR A 8 -6.52 20.85 -0.90
C TYR A 8 -5.40 20.19 -0.11
N TRP A 9 -4.44 20.96 0.34
CA TRP A 9 -3.30 20.46 1.11
C TRP A 9 -3.72 19.90 2.46
N THR A 10 -4.73 20.46 3.10
CA THR A 10 -5.31 19.91 4.34
C THR A 10 -5.83 18.49 4.12
N ILE A 11 -6.52 18.23 3.00
CA ILE A 11 -7.01 16.88 2.66
C ILE A 11 -5.85 15.90 2.47
N VAL A 12 -4.81 16.33 1.75
CA VAL A 12 -3.62 15.51 1.49
C VAL A 12 -2.88 15.20 2.79
N LEU A 13 -2.68 16.18 3.65
CA LEU A 13 -2.00 15.99 4.94
C LEU A 13 -2.81 15.11 5.89
N VAL A 14 -4.13 15.27 5.94
CA VAL A 14 -4.99 14.36 6.74
C VAL A 14 -4.92 12.93 6.20
N ALA A 15 -4.98 12.75 4.89
CA ALA A 15 -4.83 11.43 4.28
C ALA A 15 -3.45 10.81 4.59
N ALA A 16 -2.38 11.61 4.52
CA ALA A 16 -1.04 11.20 4.91
C ALA A 16 -0.95 10.79 6.39
N ALA A 17 -1.59 11.56 7.30
CA ALA A 17 -1.64 11.25 8.72
C ALA A 17 -2.42 9.96 9.02
N ILE A 18 -3.53 9.70 8.32
CA ILE A 18 -4.27 8.44 8.43
C ILE A 18 -3.38 7.28 7.99
N LEU A 19 -2.72 7.41 6.85
CA LEU A 19 -1.85 6.37 6.33
C LEU A 19 -0.61 6.17 7.23
N MET A 20 -0.09 7.23 7.87
CA MET A 20 0.99 7.16 8.85
C MET A 20 0.66 6.19 9.98
N VAL A 21 -0.52 6.30 10.57
CA VAL A 21 -0.94 5.41 11.68
C VAL A 21 -1.14 3.98 11.20
N THR A 22 -1.89 3.78 10.12
CA THR A 22 -2.26 2.44 9.65
C THR A 22 -1.08 1.67 9.06
N MET A 23 -0.23 2.34 8.28
CA MET A 23 0.96 1.72 7.70
C MET A 23 2.09 1.57 8.72
N GLY A 24 2.23 2.54 9.64
CA GLY A 24 3.20 2.44 10.72
C GLY A 24 2.97 1.19 11.58
N ALA A 25 1.74 0.98 12.04
CA ALA A 25 1.37 -0.22 12.77
C ALA A 25 1.63 -1.49 11.94
N ARG A 26 1.17 -1.52 10.69
CA ARG A 26 1.26 -2.70 9.82
C ARG A 26 2.69 -3.07 9.43
N GLN A 27 3.52 -2.11 9.04
CA GLN A 27 4.90 -2.34 8.60
C GLN A 27 5.86 -2.71 9.75
N SER A 28 5.38 -2.63 10.98
CA SER A 28 6.14 -3.01 12.18
C SER A 28 5.71 -4.36 12.76
N MET A 29 4.73 -5.06 12.14
CA MET A 29 4.18 -6.31 12.68
C MET A 29 5.22 -7.45 12.77
N GLY A 30 6.25 -7.46 11.93
CA GLY A 30 7.34 -8.43 12.01
C GLY A 30 8.08 -8.44 13.36
N LEU A 31 8.11 -7.29 14.06
CA LEU A 31 8.72 -7.19 15.39
C LEU A 31 8.00 -8.02 16.46
N PHE A 32 6.74 -8.40 16.21
CA PHE A 32 5.91 -9.21 17.11
C PHE A 32 6.07 -10.72 16.90
N VAL A 33 6.66 -11.17 15.79
CA VAL A 33 6.75 -12.62 15.45
C VAL A 33 7.48 -13.40 16.54
N SER A 34 8.69 -12.96 16.94
CA SER A 34 9.48 -13.62 17.98
C SER A 34 8.81 -13.56 19.36
N PRO A 35 8.36 -12.40 19.88
CA PRO A 35 7.66 -12.34 21.16
C PRO A 35 6.37 -13.17 21.19
N LEU A 36 5.57 -13.17 20.11
CA LEU A 36 4.38 -14.01 19.98
C LEU A 36 4.76 -15.50 20.04
N ASN A 37 5.77 -15.91 19.29
CA ASN A 37 6.20 -17.31 19.25
C ASN A 37 6.70 -17.78 20.62
N THR A 38 7.48 -16.95 21.30
CA THR A 38 8.01 -17.27 22.64
C THR A 38 6.90 -17.42 23.68
N THR A 39 5.87 -16.55 23.60
CA THR A 39 4.80 -16.53 24.60
C THR A 39 3.74 -17.61 24.32
N THR A 40 3.36 -17.82 23.05
CA THR A 40 2.24 -18.71 22.70
C THR A 40 2.71 -20.12 22.34
N GLY A 41 3.97 -20.32 21.94
CA GLY A 41 4.49 -21.60 21.47
C GLY A 41 3.87 -22.09 20.14
N LEU A 42 3.12 -21.25 19.41
CA LEU A 42 2.38 -21.65 18.21
C LEU A 42 3.25 -21.96 16.99
N GLY A 43 4.52 -21.60 17.04
CA GLY A 43 5.47 -21.78 15.93
C GLY A 43 5.45 -20.63 14.92
N ILE A 44 6.63 -20.30 14.40
CA ILE A 44 6.83 -19.18 13.45
C ILE A 44 5.98 -19.39 12.17
N ALA A 45 5.85 -20.64 11.69
CA ALA A 45 5.05 -20.94 10.50
C ALA A 45 3.57 -20.54 10.67
N SER A 46 2.95 -20.86 11.82
CA SER A 46 1.55 -20.50 12.11
C SER A 46 1.35 -19.01 12.22
N ILE A 47 2.28 -18.32 12.89
CA ILE A 47 2.24 -16.85 13.02
C ILE A 47 2.43 -16.18 11.66
N SER A 48 3.39 -16.65 10.87
CA SER A 48 3.64 -16.16 9.50
C SER A 48 2.45 -16.41 8.58
N PHE A 49 1.75 -17.52 8.73
CA PHE A 49 0.52 -17.79 7.99
C PHE A 49 -0.60 -16.81 8.37
N ALA A 50 -0.80 -16.50 9.66
CA ALA A 50 -1.76 -15.49 10.07
C ALA A 50 -1.42 -14.11 9.49
N MET A 51 -0.14 -13.73 9.44
CA MET A 51 0.32 -12.50 8.81
C MET A 51 0.14 -12.53 7.28
N ALA A 52 0.35 -13.68 6.63
CA ALA A 52 0.12 -13.87 5.20
C ALA A 52 -1.37 -13.69 4.84
N VAL A 53 -2.26 -14.28 5.63
CA VAL A 53 -3.70 -14.05 5.49
C VAL A 53 -4.03 -12.57 5.69
N GLY A 54 -3.34 -11.90 6.61
CA GLY A 54 -3.45 -10.44 6.79
C GLY A 54 -3.06 -9.65 5.53
N GLN A 55 -2.05 -10.08 4.78
CA GLN A 55 -1.70 -9.47 3.49
C GLN A 55 -2.86 -9.61 2.50
N PHE A 56 -3.37 -10.83 2.35
CA PHE A 56 -4.48 -11.13 1.45
C PHE A 56 -5.74 -10.33 1.80
N THR A 57 -6.16 -10.36 3.07
CA THR A 57 -7.35 -9.66 3.57
C THR A 57 -7.23 -8.15 3.36
N TRP A 58 -6.06 -7.57 3.68
CA TRP A 58 -5.79 -6.15 3.46
C TRP A 58 -5.96 -5.76 1.98
N GLY A 59 -5.51 -6.63 1.07
CA GLY A 59 -5.69 -6.43 -0.37
C GLY A 59 -7.14 -6.57 -0.82
N ALA A 60 -7.82 -7.63 -0.38
CA ALA A 60 -9.20 -7.94 -0.78
C ALA A 60 -10.20 -6.87 -0.30
N VAL A 61 -9.96 -6.28 0.86
CA VAL A 61 -10.83 -5.23 1.41
C VAL A 61 -10.70 -3.91 0.64
N GLN A 62 -9.56 -3.61 0.02
CA GLN A 62 -9.33 -2.31 -0.61
C GLN A 62 -10.28 -1.97 -1.76
N PRO A 63 -10.52 -2.83 -2.77
CA PRO A 63 -11.48 -2.53 -3.82
C PRO A 63 -12.91 -2.41 -3.27
N ILE A 64 -13.26 -3.19 -2.25
CA ILE A 64 -14.57 -3.15 -1.59
C ILE A 64 -14.70 -1.82 -0.83
N ALA A 65 -13.74 -1.48 0.00
CA ALA A 65 -13.71 -0.22 0.74
C ALA A 65 -13.69 1.00 -0.21
N GLY A 66 -12.98 0.91 -1.34
CA GLY A 66 -12.99 1.92 -2.40
C GLY A 66 -14.40 2.12 -2.98
N ALA A 67 -15.09 1.05 -3.33
CA ALA A 67 -16.48 1.11 -3.85
C ALA A 67 -17.45 1.69 -2.81
N PHE A 68 -17.33 1.29 -1.54
CA PHE A 68 -18.14 1.88 -0.45
C PHE A 68 -17.80 3.36 -0.23
N ALA A 69 -16.52 3.74 -0.31
CA ALA A 69 -16.11 5.14 -0.18
C ALA A 69 -16.65 6.01 -1.32
N ASP A 70 -16.66 5.48 -2.54
CA ASP A 70 -17.24 6.17 -3.71
C ASP A 70 -18.74 6.38 -3.56
N ARG A 71 -19.47 5.40 -2.99
CA ARG A 71 -20.92 5.47 -2.81
C ARG A 71 -21.34 6.25 -1.57
N TYR A 72 -20.75 5.96 -0.40
CA TYR A 72 -21.20 6.46 0.91
C TYR A 72 -20.28 7.54 1.50
N GLY A 73 -19.17 7.83 0.83
CA GLY A 73 -18.15 8.79 1.24
C GLY A 73 -17.02 8.18 2.08
N PRO A 74 -15.78 8.63 1.87
CA PRO A 74 -14.59 8.04 2.48
C PRO A 74 -14.56 8.11 4.00
N GLY A 75 -15.11 9.18 4.61
CA GLY A 75 -15.07 9.38 6.06
C GLY A 75 -15.76 8.28 6.88
N ARG A 76 -16.84 7.66 6.37
CA ARG A 76 -17.52 6.55 7.06
C ARG A 76 -16.69 5.27 6.98
N VAL A 77 -16.12 4.98 5.82
CA VAL A 77 -15.28 3.80 5.58
C VAL A 77 -14.01 3.88 6.43
N LEU A 78 -13.37 5.05 6.49
CA LEU A 78 -12.19 5.27 7.32
C LEU A 78 -12.50 5.11 8.81
N ALA A 79 -13.63 5.65 9.28
CA ALA A 79 -14.04 5.50 10.69
C ALA A 79 -14.29 4.05 11.07
N SER A 80 -15.01 3.28 10.23
CA SER A 80 -15.21 1.84 10.48
C SER A 80 -13.89 1.08 10.43
N GLY A 81 -12.99 1.41 9.48
CA GLY A 81 -11.66 0.82 9.37
C GLY A 81 -10.81 1.02 10.65
N PHE A 82 -10.78 2.23 11.19
CA PHE A 82 -10.07 2.52 12.44
C PHE A 82 -10.61 1.71 13.62
N ILE A 83 -11.94 1.61 13.76
CA ILE A 83 -12.58 0.84 14.84
C ILE A 83 -12.22 -0.64 14.72
N VAL A 84 -12.32 -1.22 13.51
CA VAL A 84 -12.01 -2.63 13.27
C VAL A 84 -10.52 -2.92 13.49
N LEU A 85 -9.61 -2.03 13.04
CA LEU A 85 -8.17 -2.17 13.29
C LEU A 85 -7.86 -2.12 14.80
N ALA A 86 -8.45 -1.18 15.53
CA ALA A 86 -8.25 -1.05 16.97
C ALA A 86 -8.75 -2.28 17.73
N ILE A 87 -9.94 -2.79 17.40
CA ILE A 87 -10.48 -4.03 17.99
C ILE A 87 -9.55 -5.20 17.69
N GLY A 88 -9.12 -5.38 16.42
CA GLY A 88 -8.22 -6.45 16.04
C GLY A 88 -6.91 -6.43 16.83
N SER A 89 -6.32 -5.25 16.99
CA SER A 89 -5.08 -5.08 17.79
C SER A 89 -5.31 -5.35 19.28
N ALA A 90 -6.43 -4.89 19.84
CA ALA A 90 -6.77 -5.08 21.27
C ALA A 90 -7.09 -6.54 21.63
N VAL A 91 -7.67 -7.29 20.68
CA VAL A 91 -8.08 -8.70 20.90
C VAL A 91 -6.90 -9.67 20.70
N THR A 92 -5.92 -9.32 19.85
CA THR A 92 -4.76 -10.18 19.53
C THR A 92 -4.04 -10.74 20.77
N PRO A 93 -3.81 -9.99 21.87
CA PRO A 93 -3.14 -10.52 23.07
C PRO A 93 -3.87 -11.68 23.78
N TYR A 94 -5.16 -11.84 23.53
CA TYR A 94 -5.98 -12.91 24.13
C TYR A 94 -6.13 -14.14 23.24
N MET A 95 -5.44 -14.13 22.06
CA MET A 95 -5.52 -15.22 21.10
C MET A 95 -4.37 -16.21 21.30
N GLU A 96 -4.65 -17.30 22.00
CA GLU A 96 -3.70 -18.36 22.35
C GLU A 96 -3.68 -19.50 21.32
N THR A 97 -4.48 -19.42 20.25
CA THR A 97 -4.58 -20.43 19.22
C THR A 97 -4.22 -19.87 17.84
N SER A 98 -3.76 -20.74 16.94
CA SER A 98 -3.49 -20.36 15.52
C SER A 98 -4.75 -19.79 14.86
N ALA A 99 -5.93 -20.34 15.13
CA ALA A 99 -7.21 -19.86 14.63
C ALA A 99 -7.54 -18.47 15.19
N GLY A 100 -7.24 -18.20 16.46
CA GLY A 100 -7.40 -16.89 17.08
C GLY A 100 -6.51 -15.83 16.44
N LEU A 101 -5.22 -16.13 16.20
CA LEU A 101 -4.30 -15.23 15.50
C LEU A 101 -4.70 -15.01 14.04
N PHE A 102 -5.15 -16.07 13.36
CA PHE A 102 -5.71 -15.96 12.02
C PHE A 102 -6.88 -14.96 11.98
N PHE A 103 -7.78 -15.01 12.94
CA PHE A 103 -8.94 -14.12 13.01
C PHE A 103 -8.55 -12.69 13.41
N SER A 104 -7.74 -12.51 14.46
CA SER A 104 -7.40 -11.18 15.00
C SER A 104 -6.43 -10.41 14.11
N ILE A 105 -5.30 -11.02 13.73
CA ILE A 105 -4.28 -10.41 12.87
C ILE A 105 -4.66 -10.55 11.40
N GLY A 106 -5.01 -11.78 10.98
CA GLY A 106 -5.24 -12.10 9.58
C GLY A 106 -6.52 -11.48 9.02
N ILE A 107 -7.59 -11.37 9.80
CA ILE A 107 -8.87 -10.84 9.32
C ILE A 107 -9.15 -9.45 9.92
N LEU A 108 -9.33 -9.31 11.22
CA LEU A 108 -9.81 -8.07 11.82
C LEU A 108 -8.83 -6.90 11.61
N SER A 109 -7.60 -7.03 12.09
CA SER A 109 -6.60 -5.96 11.98
C SER A 109 -6.32 -5.61 10.51
N ALA A 110 -6.21 -6.63 9.66
CA ALA A 110 -5.93 -6.45 8.25
C ALA A 110 -7.10 -5.79 7.50
N ALA A 111 -8.35 -6.19 7.77
CA ALA A 111 -9.53 -5.57 7.16
C ALA A 111 -9.67 -4.11 7.56
N GLY A 112 -9.47 -3.80 8.84
CA GLY A 112 -9.48 -2.43 9.34
C GLY A 112 -8.42 -1.55 8.69
N ALA A 113 -7.18 -2.04 8.62
CA ALA A 113 -6.09 -1.35 7.94
C ALA A 113 -6.36 -1.20 6.42
N GLY A 114 -6.96 -2.21 5.77
CA GLY A 114 -7.34 -2.20 4.36
C GLY A 114 -8.36 -1.12 4.03
N ALA A 115 -9.35 -0.92 4.90
CA ALA A 115 -10.34 0.14 4.76
C ALA A 115 -9.75 1.55 4.92
N CYS A 116 -8.61 1.68 5.60
CA CYS A 116 -7.88 2.94 5.81
C CYS A 116 -6.62 3.07 4.94
N SER A 117 -6.59 2.42 3.77
CA SER A 117 -5.38 2.31 2.95
C SER A 117 -5.38 3.22 1.71
N PHE A 118 -4.39 3.01 0.87
CA PHE A 118 -4.10 3.82 -0.32
C PHE A 118 -5.30 4.01 -1.24
N SER A 119 -6.09 2.97 -1.53
CA SER A 119 -7.19 3.04 -2.49
C SER A 119 -8.24 4.07 -2.09
N VAL A 120 -8.65 4.07 -0.82
CA VAL A 120 -9.62 5.02 -0.28
C VAL A 120 -9.03 6.43 -0.18
N LEU A 121 -7.80 6.55 0.32
CA LEU A 121 -7.16 7.86 0.57
C LEU A 121 -6.75 8.56 -0.73
N ILE A 122 -6.10 7.85 -1.65
CA ILE A 122 -5.70 8.41 -2.96
C ILE A 122 -6.94 8.68 -3.81
N GLY A 123 -7.95 7.78 -3.79
CA GLY A 123 -9.21 7.99 -4.48
C GLY A 123 -9.93 9.24 -3.99
N ALA A 124 -10.04 9.43 -2.68
CA ALA A 124 -10.65 10.62 -2.07
C ALA A 124 -9.90 11.92 -2.39
N ALA A 125 -8.56 11.86 -2.42
CA ALA A 125 -7.74 13.00 -2.80
C ALA A 125 -7.87 13.32 -4.30
N ALA A 126 -7.77 12.31 -5.17
CA ALA A 126 -7.82 12.48 -6.62
C ALA A 126 -9.13 13.10 -7.12
N GLN A 127 -10.27 12.80 -6.45
CA GLN A 127 -11.57 13.40 -6.77
C GLN A 127 -11.66 14.90 -6.46
N ARG A 128 -10.77 15.43 -5.61
CA ARG A 128 -10.82 16.81 -5.11
C ARG A 128 -9.69 17.68 -5.63
N LEU A 129 -8.66 17.09 -6.25
CA LEU A 129 -7.49 17.80 -6.75
C LEU A 129 -7.48 17.93 -8.28
N PRO A 130 -6.94 19.06 -8.79
CA PRO A 130 -6.61 19.19 -10.22
C PRO A 130 -5.65 18.10 -10.67
N THR A 131 -5.72 17.72 -11.94
CA THR A 131 -4.96 16.60 -12.52
C THR A 131 -3.45 16.74 -12.30
N GLU A 132 -2.93 17.95 -12.43
CA GLU A 132 -1.50 18.29 -12.30
C GLU A 132 -0.96 18.06 -10.88
N LYS A 133 -1.82 18.08 -9.86
CA LYS A 133 -1.43 17.93 -8.45
C LYS A 133 -1.61 16.52 -7.90
N ARG A 134 -2.29 15.63 -8.64
CA ARG A 134 -2.63 14.27 -8.17
C ARG A 134 -1.41 13.39 -7.92
N GLY A 135 -0.41 13.46 -8.80
CA GLY A 135 0.84 12.70 -8.64
C GLY A 135 1.59 13.11 -7.36
N MET A 136 1.77 14.41 -7.15
CA MET A 136 2.41 14.93 -5.94
C MET A 136 1.60 14.59 -4.68
N ALA A 137 0.28 14.70 -4.74
CA ALA A 137 -0.59 14.34 -3.61
C ALA A 137 -0.48 12.85 -3.26
N ALA A 138 -0.45 11.95 -4.26
CA ALA A 138 -0.23 10.52 -4.04
C ALA A 138 1.15 10.25 -3.42
N GLY A 139 2.19 10.97 -3.87
CA GLY A 139 3.54 10.91 -3.29
C GLY A 139 3.56 11.33 -1.81
N ILE A 140 2.90 12.44 -1.46
CA ILE A 140 2.83 12.93 -0.08
C ILE A 140 2.03 11.98 0.82
N ILE A 141 0.91 11.45 0.34
CA ILE A 141 0.11 10.46 1.08
C ILE A 141 0.96 9.22 1.35
N ASN A 142 1.67 8.72 0.34
CA ASN A 142 2.56 7.56 0.47
C ASN A 142 3.74 7.85 1.43
N ALA A 143 4.33 9.04 1.35
CA ALA A 143 5.38 9.49 2.28
C ALA A 143 4.89 9.51 3.73
N GLY A 144 3.61 9.85 3.95
CA GLY A 144 2.98 9.75 5.28
C GLY A 144 3.00 8.33 5.83
N GLY A 145 2.65 7.32 5.01
CA GLY A 145 2.76 5.91 5.40
C GLY A 145 4.18 5.50 5.76
N SER A 146 5.16 5.97 4.99
CA SER A 146 6.58 5.72 5.20
C SER A 146 7.12 6.38 6.47
N PHE A 147 6.67 7.61 6.75
CA PHE A 147 6.96 8.29 8.01
C PHE A 147 6.38 7.51 9.20
N GLY A 148 5.20 6.90 9.01
CA GLY A 148 4.65 5.97 10.01
C GLY A 148 5.59 4.80 10.29
N GLN A 149 6.09 4.13 9.27
CA GLN A 149 7.06 3.03 9.44
C GLN A 149 8.32 3.50 10.15
N PHE A 150 8.86 4.67 9.78
CA PHE A 150 10.04 5.26 10.42
C PHE A 150 9.84 5.49 11.91
N VAL A 151 8.68 5.99 12.33
CA VAL A 151 8.38 6.29 13.74
C VAL A 151 7.96 5.04 14.51
N PHE A 152 7.06 4.24 13.95
CA PHE A 152 6.44 3.12 14.67
C PHE A 152 7.43 1.98 14.95
N ALA A 153 8.35 1.66 14.03
CA ALA A 153 9.26 0.53 14.23
C ALA A 153 10.15 0.68 15.49
N PRO A 154 10.91 1.77 15.69
CA PRO A 154 11.71 1.93 16.90
C PRO A 154 10.86 2.15 18.16
N VAL A 155 9.71 2.84 18.04
CA VAL A 155 8.79 3.06 19.17
C VAL A 155 8.20 1.75 19.64
N LEU A 156 7.69 0.91 18.74
CA LEU A 156 7.12 -0.39 19.09
C LEU A 156 8.19 -1.35 19.63
N GLN A 157 9.39 -1.35 19.04
CA GLN A 157 10.49 -2.16 19.58
C GLN A 157 10.81 -1.76 21.03
N LYS A 158 10.83 -0.45 21.34
CA LYS A 158 11.03 0.04 22.71
C LYS A 158 9.88 -0.36 23.63
N LEU A 159 8.63 -0.25 23.17
CA LEU A 159 7.46 -0.66 23.95
C LEU A 159 7.44 -2.17 24.20
N ILE A 160 7.78 -2.99 23.21
CA ILE A 160 7.91 -4.45 23.37
C ILE A 160 8.95 -4.76 24.46
N GLY A 161 10.08 -4.05 24.48
CA GLY A 161 11.11 -4.24 25.48
C GLY A 161 10.77 -3.74 26.89
N SER A 162 9.91 -2.72 27.03
CA SER A 162 9.60 -2.07 28.32
C SER A 162 8.31 -2.56 28.97
N ILE A 163 7.24 -2.76 28.19
CA ILE A 163 5.89 -3.16 28.68
C ILE A 163 5.40 -4.46 28.05
N GLY A 164 6.28 -5.15 27.32
CA GLY A 164 5.96 -6.38 26.62
C GLY A 164 5.14 -6.17 25.33
N TRP A 165 5.04 -7.24 24.55
CA TRP A 165 4.33 -7.21 23.27
C TRP A 165 2.81 -6.98 23.44
N ILE A 166 2.23 -7.44 24.53
CA ILE A 166 0.81 -7.20 24.88
C ILE A 166 0.55 -5.70 25.04
N GLY A 167 1.37 -5.02 25.85
CA GLY A 167 1.28 -3.57 26.04
C GLY A 167 1.49 -2.79 24.74
N ALA A 168 2.40 -3.25 23.87
CA ALA A 168 2.62 -2.65 22.56
C ALA A 168 1.39 -2.81 21.63
N MET A 169 0.68 -3.94 21.65
CA MET A 169 -0.58 -4.13 20.92
C MET A 169 -1.69 -3.20 21.40
N TRP A 170 -1.81 -3.02 22.74
CA TRP A 170 -2.74 -2.05 23.30
C TRP A 170 -2.38 -0.61 22.88
N ALA A 171 -1.08 -0.27 22.84
CA ALA A 171 -0.65 1.04 22.37
C ALA A 171 -1.05 1.29 20.90
N ILE A 172 -0.91 0.29 20.01
CA ILE A 172 -1.40 0.37 18.62
C ILE A 172 -2.91 0.63 18.61
N SER A 173 -3.70 -0.10 19.40
CA SER A 173 -5.14 0.08 19.48
C SER A 173 -5.52 1.50 19.89
N ILE A 174 -4.92 2.02 20.96
CA ILE A 174 -5.18 3.36 21.49
C ILE A 174 -4.82 4.44 20.47
N VAL A 175 -3.63 4.37 19.84
CA VAL A 175 -3.18 5.33 18.82
C VAL A 175 -4.12 5.29 17.61
N THR A 176 -4.57 4.11 17.22
CA THR A 176 -5.53 3.94 16.12
C THR A 176 -6.88 4.62 16.43
N LEU A 177 -7.41 4.45 17.64
CA LEU A 177 -8.63 5.12 18.07
C LEU A 177 -8.44 6.64 18.19
N ALA A 178 -7.28 7.10 18.67
CA ALA A 178 -6.95 8.52 18.73
C ALA A 178 -6.91 9.18 17.34
N ALA A 179 -6.63 8.41 16.28
CA ALA A 179 -6.66 8.91 14.90
C ALA A 179 -8.09 8.98 14.30
N LEU A 180 -9.11 8.40 14.93
CA LEU A 180 -10.50 8.39 14.44
C LEU A 180 -11.06 9.78 14.05
N PRO A 181 -10.78 10.88 14.77
CA PRO A 181 -11.25 12.20 14.37
C PRO A 181 -10.77 12.66 12.98
N LEU A 182 -9.62 12.16 12.49
CA LEU A 182 -9.09 12.49 11.17
C LEU A 182 -10.05 12.05 10.04
N ALA A 183 -10.81 10.97 10.25
CA ALA A 183 -11.81 10.50 9.29
C ALA A 183 -12.91 11.53 9.02
N ARG A 184 -13.20 12.43 10.00
CA ARG A 184 -14.21 13.49 9.85
C ARG A 184 -13.81 14.52 8.80
N ALA A 185 -12.52 14.82 8.66
CA ALA A 185 -12.01 15.81 7.69
C ALA A 185 -12.19 15.34 6.24
N LEU A 186 -12.28 14.01 6.01
CA LEU A 186 -12.49 13.42 4.70
C LEU A 186 -13.96 13.09 4.39
N ARG A 187 -14.92 13.49 5.26
CA ARG A 187 -16.36 13.36 4.96
C ARG A 187 -16.71 14.10 3.67
N ARG A 188 -17.55 13.49 2.82
CA ARG A 188 -18.15 14.18 1.68
C ARG A 188 -18.92 15.40 2.23
N ARG A 189 -18.53 16.61 1.84
CA ARG A 189 -19.49 17.72 1.89
C ARG A 189 -20.57 17.40 0.85
N PRO A 190 -21.86 17.51 1.15
CA PRO A 190 -22.86 17.46 0.12
C PRO A 190 -22.44 18.48 -0.95
N VAL A 191 -22.21 18.02 -2.17
CA VAL A 191 -22.18 18.93 -3.29
C VAL A 191 -23.59 19.47 -3.32
N ALA A 192 -23.75 20.77 -3.01
CA ALA A 192 -24.99 21.45 -3.31
C ALA A 192 -25.25 21.17 -4.79
N THR A 193 -26.36 20.50 -5.08
CA THR A 193 -26.90 20.27 -6.42
C THR A 193 -27.38 21.62 -6.96
N GLY A 194 -26.46 22.58 -7.09
CA GLY A 194 -26.57 23.75 -7.91
C GLY A 194 -25.99 23.34 -9.26
N ALA A 195 -26.84 23.04 -10.19
CA ALA A 195 -26.47 23.05 -11.60
C ALA A 195 -25.66 24.34 -11.82
N GLN A 196 -24.34 24.21 -12.08
CA GLN A 196 -23.60 25.32 -12.65
C GLN A 196 -24.14 25.50 -14.06
N THR A 197 -25.25 26.23 -14.18
CA THR A 197 -25.62 26.89 -15.42
C THR A 197 -24.46 27.84 -15.73
N VAL A 198 -23.63 27.46 -16.68
CA VAL A 198 -22.69 28.38 -17.30
C VAL A 198 -23.53 29.50 -17.90
N PRO A 199 -23.39 30.78 -17.47
CA PRO A 199 -24.15 31.86 -18.07
C PRO A 199 -23.73 32.00 -19.54
N GLY A 200 -24.67 31.73 -20.47
CA GLY A 200 -24.44 31.96 -21.89
C GLY A 200 -24.63 30.74 -22.82
N VAL A 201 -24.96 29.54 -22.31
CA VAL A 201 -25.30 28.40 -23.17
C VAL A 201 -26.81 28.20 -23.14
N ASN A 202 -27.51 28.46 -24.28
CA ASN A 202 -28.93 28.26 -24.42
C ASN A 202 -29.29 26.78 -24.21
N ALA A 203 -30.30 26.50 -23.39
CA ALA A 203 -30.79 25.16 -23.05
C ALA A 203 -31.12 24.26 -24.25
N SER A 204 -31.37 24.86 -25.43
CA SER A 204 -31.63 24.11 -26.66
C SER A 204 -30.42 23.50 -27.35
N GLN A 205 -29.19 23.92 -27.00
CA GLN A 205 -27.96 23.31 -27.56
C GLN A 205 -27.37 22.18 -26.68
N ALA A 206 -27.80 22.09 -25.43
CA ALA A 206 -27.39 21.01 -24.53
C ALA A 206 -28.09 19.67 -24.81
N ALA A 207 -29.20 19.67 -25.57
CA ALA A 207 -29.98 18.47 -25.86
C ALA A 207 -29.50 17.67 -27.08
N ALA A 208 -28.51 18.16 -27.83
CA ALA A 208 -28.08 17.54 -29.11
C ALA A 208 -26.72 16.82 -29.05
N ALA A 209 -26.05 16.76 -27.89
CA ALA A 209 -24.91 15.87 -27.75
C ALA A 209 -25.41 14.48 -27.33
N PRO A 210 -25.17 13.39 -28.14
CA PRO A 210 -25.53 12.06 -27.70
C PRO A 210 -24.82 11.79 -26.36
N ALA A 211 -25.62 11.51 -25.32
CA ALA A 211 -25.10 11.11 -24.01
C ALA A 211 -24.17 9.91 -24.25
N ALA A 212 -22.87 10.12 -24.16
CA ALA A 212 -21.90 9.04 -24.20
C ALA A 212 -22.36 8.03 -23.15
N ALA A 213 -22.72 6.83 -23.60
CA ALA A 213 -23.29 5.78 -22.75
C ALA A 213 -22.44 5.68 -21.47
N GLU A 214 -23.04 5.94 -20.32
CA GLU A 214 -22.31 6.02 -19.04
C GLU A 214 -21.67 4.66 -18.78
N GLN A 215 -20.34 4.63 -18.91
CA GLN A 215 -19.57 3.42 -18.63
C GLN A 215 -19.87 2.95 -17.21
N THR A 216 -20.43 1.77 -17.06
CA THR A 216 -20.69 1.17 -15.75
C THR A 216 -19.39 0.66 -15.12
N LEU A 217 -19.32 0.56 -13.80
CA LEU A 217 -18.17 -0.02 -13.09
C LEU A 217 -17.82 -1.43 -13.62
N LYS A 218 -18.84 -2.27 -13.84
CA LYS A 218 -18.66 -3.64 -14.37
C LYS A 218 -17.99 -3.63 -15.74
N SER A 219 -18.41 -2.72 -16.63
CA SER A 219 -17.81 -2.56 -17.96
C SER A 219 -16.36 -2.07 -17.87
N ALA A 220 -16.09 -1.09 -16.98
CA ALA A 220 -14.74 -0.57 -16.76
C ALA A 220 -13.78 -1.66 -16.25
N VAL A 221 -14.19 -2.46 -15.28
CA VAL A 221 -13.41 -3.58 -14.76
C VAL A 221 -13.17 -4.63 -15.84
N LYS A 222 -14.20 -5.03 -16.59
CA LYS A 222 -14.05 -6.00 -17.70
C LYS A 222 -13.07 -5.50 -18.75
N GLN A 223 -13.14 -4.23 -19.14
CA GLN A 223 -12.23 -3.61 -20.09
C GLN A 223 -10.80 -3.57 -19.56
N ALA A 224 -10.63 -3.23 -18.28
CA ALA A 224 -9.32 -3.19 -17.65
C ALA A 224 -8.68 -4.57 -17.61
N LEU A 225 -9.39 -5.60 -17.17
CA LEU A 225 -8.90 -6.98 -17.12
C LEU A 225 -8.62 -7.59 -18.51
N ALA A 226 -9.18 -7.04 -19.58
CA ALA A 226 -8.85 -7.42 -20.94
C ALA A 226 -7.64 -6.65 -21.51
N ASN A 227 -7.06 -5.68 -20.78
CA ASN A 227 -5.97 -4.86 -21.26
C ASN A 227 -4.60 -5.47 -20.90
N PRO A 228 -3.74 -5.84 -21.88
CA PRO A 228 -2.45 -6.45 -21.61
C PRO A 228 -1.53 -5.57 -20.74
N SER A 229 -1.53 -4.25 -20.95
CA SER A 229 -0.70 -3.32 -20.15
C SER A 229 -1.11 -3.33 -18.67
N TYR A 230 -2.42 -3.47 -18.40
CA TYR A 230 -2.91 -3.56 -17.04
C TYR A 230 -2.55 -4.90 -16.39
N LEU A 231 -2.65 -6.01 -17.13
CA LEU A 231 -2.23 -7.33 -16.63
C LEU A 231 -0.73 -7.40 -16.34
N LEU A 232 0.10 -6.80 -17.20
CA LEU A 232 1.55 -6.69 -16.95
C LEU A 232 1.87 -5.85 -15.72
N LEU A 233 1.09 -4.77 -15.49
CA LEU A 233 1.21 -3.96 -14.29
C LEU A 233 0.86 -4.76 -13.02
N HIS A 234 -0.18 -5.61 -13.09
CA HIS A 234 -0.53 -6.55 -12.00
C HIS A 234 0.59 -7.53 -11.70
N ALA A 235 1.22 -8.12 -12.74
CA ALA A 235 2.34 -9.06 -12.58
C ALA A 235 3.55 -8.39 -11.91
N GLY A 236 3.94 -7.20 -12.37
CA GLY A 236 5.02 -6.43 -11.73
C GLY A 236 4.69 -6.06 -10.29
N PHE A 237 3.46 -5.64 -10.04
CA PHE A 237 3.07 -5.19 -8.69
C PHE A 237 2.86 -6.35 -7.70
N PHE A 238 2.55 -7.56 -8.17
CA PHE A 238 2.61 -8.80 -7.38
C PHE A 238 3.99 -9.00 -6.76
N THR A 239 5.06 -8.84 -7.54
CA THR A 239 6.44 -8.94 -7.07
C THR A 239 6.74 -7.93 -5.95
N CYS A 240 6.26 -6.70 -6.07
CA CYS A 240 6.41 -5.70 -5.03
C CYS A 240 5.81 -6.18 -3.71
N GLY A 241 4.62 -6.77 -3.76
CA GLY A 241 3.95 -7.34 -2.59
C GLY A 241 4.73 -8.48 -1.94
N PHE A 242 5.21 -9.41 -2.75
CA PHE A 242 6.04 -10.53 -2.29
C PHE A 242 7.25 -10.04 -1.52
N HIS A 243 8.03 -9.16 -2.13
CA HIS A 243 9.22 -8.56 -1.56
C HIS A 243 8.96 -7.83 -0.24
N ILE A 244 7.98 -6.92 -0.24
CA ILE A 244 7.65 -6.12 0.94
C ILE A 244 7.19 -7.00 2.10
N ALA A 245 6.29 -7.95 1.86
CA ALA A 245 5.74 -8.78 2.91
C ALA A 245 6.77 -9.79 3.46
N PHE A 246 7.63 -10.33 2.61
CA PHE A 246 8.76 -11.14 3.03
C PHE A 246 9.65 -10.35 4.01
N LEU A 247 10.09 -9.18 3.63
CA LEU A 247 10.98 -8.36 4.45
C LEU A 247 10.31 -7.85 5.73
N VAL A 248 9.10 -7.31 5.63
CA VAL A 248 8.39 -6.81 6.82
C VAL A 248 8.17 -7.90 7.86
N THR A 249 7.91 -9.13 7.40
CA THR A 249 7.64 -10.26 8.31
C THR A 249 8.91 -10.91 8.83
N HIS A 250 9.90 -11.10 7.96
CA HIS A 250 11.04 -11.98 8.25
C HIS A 250 12.40 -11.27 8.42
N LEU A 251 12.54 -9.98 8.10
CA LEU A 251 13.78 -9.22 8.35
C LEU A 251 14.21 -9.27 9.81
N PRO A 252 13.32 -9.17 10.83
CA PRO A 252 13.73 -9.35 12.21
C PRO A 252 14.30 -10.76 12.50
N GLY A 253 13.71 -11.79 11.89
CA GLY A 253 14.23 -13.16 11.98
C GLY A 253 15.59 -13.33 11.32
N GLU A 254 15.79 -12.75 10.14
CA GLU A 254 17.07 -12.75 9.42
C GLU A 254 18.17 -12.07 10.24
N VAL A 255 17.87 -10.91 10.85
CA VAL A 255 18.81 -10.21 11.77
C VAL A 255 19.18 -11.09 12.96
N GLN A 256 18.20 -11.79 13.53
CA GLN A 256 18.41 -12.70 14.67
C GLN A 256 19.26 -13.92 14.28
N LEU A 257 19.04 -14.51 13.09
CA LEU A 257 19.85 -15.61 12.55
C LEU A 257 21.33 -15.21 12.37
N CYS A 258 21.58 -13.94 12.04
CA CYS A 258 22.92 -13.40 11.93
C CYS A 258 23.56 -13.05 13.31
N GLY A 259 22.89 -13.37 14.43
CA GLY A 259 23.38 -13.08 15.79
C GLY A 259 23.38 -11.59 16.15
N LEU A 260 22.64 -10.74 15.42
CA LEU A 260 22.60 -9.31 15.64
C LEU A 260 21.45 -8.91 16.60
N PRO A 261 21.59 -7.81 17.34
CA PRO A 261 20.56 -7.33 18.25
C PRO A 261 19.26 -6.95 17.54
N ALA A 262 18.10 -7.13 18.18
CA ALA A 262 16.78 -6.80 17.64
C ALA A 262 16.64 -5.32 17.21
N GLN A 263 17.43 -4.42 17.81
CA GLN A 263 17.50 -3.02 17.42
C GLN A 263 17.96 -2.83 15.97
N VAL A 264 18.80 -3.74 15.44
CA VAL A 264 19.24 -3.67 14.03
C VAL A 264 18.04 -3.87 13.09
N ALA A 265 17.12 -4.78 13.42
CA ALA A 265 15.91 -4.99 12.66
C ALA A 265 14.97 -3.77 12.69
N SER A 266 14.72 -3.23 13.87
CA SER A 266 13.82 -2.07 14.04
C SER A 266 14.37 -0.81 13.35
N TRP A 267 15.68 -0.56 13.46
CA TRP A 267 16.31 0.54 12.74
C TRP A 267 16.37 0.31 11.24
N SER A 268 16.57 -0.93 10.77
CA SER A 268 16.49 -1.24 9.33
C SER A 268 15.09 -0.94 8.78
N LEU A 269 14.02 -1.36 9.47
CA LEU A 269 12.64 -1.02 9.09
C LEU A 269 12.40 0.49 9.13
N ALA A 270 12.93 1.20 10.10
CA ALA A 270 12.85 2.65 10.20
C ALA A 270 13.58 3.33 9.03
N ILE A 271 14.80 2.90 8.70
CA ILE A 271 15.61 3.44 7.59
C ILE A 271 14.88 3.20 6.25
N ILE A 272 14.26 2.02 6.03
CA ILE A 272 13.40 1.76 4.87
C ILE A 272 12.31 2.83 4.79
N GLY A 273 11.60 3.08 5.89
CA GLY A 273 10.55 4.10 5.94
C GLY A 273 11.06 5.49 5.63
N LEU A 274 12.17 5.90 6.23
CA LEU A 274 12.79 7.20 6.00
C LEU A 274 13.23 7.39 4.55
N ALA A 275 13.97 6.43 4.01
CA ALA A 275 14.43 6.49 2.61
C ALA A 275 13.26 6.48 1.62
N ASN A 276 12.16 5.75 1.94
CA ASN A 276 10.98 5.73 1.09
C ASN A 276 10.20 7.06 1.06
N ILE A 277 10.35 7.94 2.04
CA ILE A 277 9.82 9.30 1.96
C ILE A 277 10.42 10.00 0.74
N PHE A 278 11.74 10.00 0.62
CA PHE A 278 12.46 10.61 -0.51
C PHE A 278 12.12 9.89 -1.82
N GLY A 279 12.16 8.55 -1.83
CA GLY A 279 11.81 7.74 -2.99
C GLY A 279 10.40 8.03 -3.51
N SER A 280 9.42 8.13 -2.63
CA SER A 280 8.02 8.41 -2.98
C SER A 280 7.81 9.80 -3.55
N LEU A 281 8.46 10.81 -2.99
CA LEU A 281 8.41 12.18 -3.49
C LEU A 281 9.08 12.29 -4.86
N LEU A 282 10.26 11.68 -5.03
CA LEU A 282 10.97 11.62 -6.31
C LEU A 282 10.17 10.87 -7.37
N ALA A 283 9.55 9.73 -7.01
CA ALA A 283 8.68 9.00 -7.91
C ALA A 283 7.46 9.82 -8.31
N GLY A 284 6.79 10.46 -7.35
CA GLY A 284 5.64 11.32 -7.60
C GLY A 284 5.96 12.50 -8.52
N TRP A 285 7.13 13.11 -8.34
CA TRP A 285 7.66 14.15 -9.24
C TRP A 285 8.02 13.55 -10.61
N GLY A 286 8.73 12.44 -10.63
CA GLY A 286 9.18 11.78 -11.85
C GLY A 286 8.04 11.36 -12.77
N THR A 287 6.86 11.00 -12.23
CA THR A 287 5.68 10.65 -13.05
C THR A 287 5.12 11.82 -13.87
N GLN A 288 5.53 13.05 -13.57
CA GLN A 288 5.14 14.24 -14.32
C GLN A 288 6.05 14.49 -15.53
N THR A 289 7.30 14.03 -15.47
CA THR A 289 8.33 14.30 -16.47
C THR A 289 8.69 13.05 -17.29
N TRP A 290 8.66 11.88 -16.68
CA TRP A 290 9.07 10.61 -17.30
C TRP A 290 7.90 9.63 -17.42
N ARG A 291 8.04 8.67 -18.35
CA ARG A 291 7.06 7.58 -18.46
C ARG A 291 7.15 6.68 -17.23
N SER A 292 6.04 6.49 -16.56
CA SER A 292 5.95 5.72 -15.30
C SER A 292 6.47 4.28 -15.44
N LYS A 293 6.34 3.66 -16.60
CA LYS A 293 6.87 2.31 -16.89
C LYS A 293 8.38 2.21 -16.74
N TYR A 294 9.15 3.24 -17.14
CA TYR A 294 10.61 3.24 -17.00
C TYR A 294 11.02 3.49 -15.54
N ILE A 295 10.25 4.30 -14.80
CA ILE A 295 10.44 4.47 -13.36
C ILE A 295 10.29 3.13 -12.67
N LEU A 296 9.21 2.37 -12.97
CA LEU A 296 8.98 1.04 -12.40
C LEU A 296 10.06 0.04 -12.81
N PHE A 297 10.49 0.05 -14.10
CA PHE A 297 11.59 -0.81 -14.55
C PHE A 297 12.84 -0.62 -13.69
N TRP A 298 13.30 0.63 -13.55
CA TRP A 298 14.52 0.91 -12.78
C TRP A 298 14.38 0.61 -11.29
N MET A 299 13.18 0.81 -10.72
CA MET A 299 12.91 0.46 -9.33
C MET A 299 13.05 -1.05 -9.09
N TYR A 300 12.45 -1.88 -9.93
CA TYR A 300 12.55 -3.34 -9.78
C TYR A 300 13.94 -3.86 -10.12
N PHE A 301 14.57 -3.33 -11.16
CA PHE A 301 15.92 -3.73 -11.54
C PHE A 301 16.95 -3.40 -10.45
N SER A 302 16.87 -2.21 -9.86
CA SER A 302 17.76 -1.83 -8.75
C SER A 302 17.56 -2.71 -7.50
N ARG A 303 16.35 -3.22 -7.25
CA ARG A 303 16.12 -4.18 -6.15
C ARG A 303 16.87 -5.48 -6.38
N ALA A 304 16.85 -6.04 -7.58
CA ALA A 304 17.60 -7.25 -7.89
C ALA A 304 19.10 -7.06 -7.62
N ILE A 305 19.66 -5.91 -8.01
CA ILE A 305 21.07 -5.57 -7.74
C ILE A 305 21.33 -5.46 -6.23
N LEU A 306 20.45 -4.75 -5.49
CA LEU A 306 20.62 -4.54 -4.06
C LEU A 306 20.52 -5.85 -3.26
N ILE A 307 19.59 -6.74 -3.62
CA ILE A 307 19.46 -8.05 -2.96
C ILE A 307 20.69 -8.91 -3.26
N THR A 308 21.16 -8.91 -4.51
CA THR A 308 22.40 -9.64 -4.88
C THR A 308 23.60 -9.11 -4.10
N ALA A 309 23.76 -7.80 -3.99
CA ALA A 309 24.82 -7.17 -3.19
C ALA A 309 24.69 -7.54 -1.70
N TYR A 310 23.48 -7.54 -1.15
CA TYR A 310 23.22 -7.98 0.23
C TYR A 310 23.64 -9.44 0.44
N LEU A 311 23.33 -10.36 -0.49
CA LEU A 311 23.65 -11.78 -0.32
C LEU A 311 25.15 -12.04 -0.24
N VAL A 312 25.97 -11.33 -1.02
CA VAL A 312 27.44 -11.50 -1.05
C VAL A 312 28.16 -10.70 0.04
N ALA A 313 27.51 -9.71 0.66
CA ALA A 313 28.10 -8.87 1.68
C ALA A 313 28.18 -9.58 3.04
N PRO A 314 29.18 -9.25 3.91
CA PRO A 314 29.24 -9.74 5.28
C PRO A 314 28.00 -9.27 6.06
N LYS A 315 27.42 -10.15 6.88
CA LYS A 315 26.19 -9.88 7.64
C LYS A 315 26.47 -9.05 8.89
N THR A 316 26.64 -7.76 8.72
CA THR A 316 26.88 -6.78 9.81
C THR A 316 25.71 -5.81 9.94
N ALA A 317 25.59 -5.12 11.06
CA ALA A 317 24.58 -4.08 11.24
C ALA A 317 24.64 -3.00 10.13
N LEU A 318 25.86 -2.61 9.73
CA LEU A 318 26.05 -1.64 8.65
C LEU A 318 25.49 -2.15 7.31
N THR A 319 25.72 -3.43 6.99
CA THR A 319 25.18 -4.06 5.77
C THR A 319 23.65 -4.00 5.76
N PHE A 320 23.00 -4.32 6.88
CA PHE A 320 21.54 -4.21 7.00
C PHE A 320 21.05 -2.77 6.84
N TYR A 321 21.75 -1.79 7.41
CA TYR A 321 21.36 -0.37 7.27
C TYR A 321 21.54 0.17 5.85
N LEU A 322 22.65 -0.16 5.19
CA LEU A 322 22.89 0.24 3.79
C LEU A 322 21.90 -0.43 2.84
N PHE A 323 21.64 -1.72 3.05
CA PHE A 323 20.60 -2.45 2.30
C PHE A 323 19.21 -1.82 2.51
N ALA A 324 18.86 -1.52 3.77
CA ALA A 324 17.60 -0.87 4.11
C ALA A 324 17.46 0.52 3.47
N ALA A 325 18.53 1.32 3.44
CA ALA A 325 18.54 2.64 2.82
C ALA A 325 18.33 2.55 1.29
N GLY A 326 19.08 1.68 0.62
CA GLY A 326 18.96 1.46 -0.83
C GLY A 326 17.58 0.94 -1.22
N LEU A 327 17.08 -0.06 -0.49
CA LEU A 327 15.76 -0.64 -0.69
C LEU A 327 14.64 0.37 -0.43
N GLY A 328 14.78 1.16 0.62
CA GLY A 328 13.80 2.16 1.02
C GLY A 328 13.49 3.15 -0.10
N LEU A 329 14.48 3.58 -0.88
CA LEU A 329 14.28 4.50 -2.01
C LEU A 329 13.28 3.96 -3.05
N THR A 330 13.13 2.64 -3.16
CA THR A 330 12.21 2.01 -4.11
C THR A 330 11.04 1.29 -3.45
N TRP A 331 10.96 1.25 -2.11
CA TRP A 331 10.04 0.45 -1.31
C TRP A 331 8.58 0.53 -1.79
N LEU A 332 7.82 1.47 -1.25
CA LEU A 332 6.47 1.81 -1.73
C LEU A 332 6.46 2.96 -2.73
N ALA A 333 7.63 3.43 -3.16
CA ALA A 333 7.77 4.46 -4.20
C ALA A 333 7.24 3.99 -5.56
N THR A 334 6.99 2.70 -5.73
CA THR A 334 6.28 2.11 -6.89
C THR A 334 4.79 2.49 -6.94
N VAL A 335 4.18 2.91 -5.81
CA VAL A 335 2.75 3.24 -5.71
C VAL A 335 2.34 4.42 -6.61
N PRO A 336 3.01 5.60 -6.57
CA PRO A 336 2.65 6.73 -7.41
C PRO A 336 2.71 6.42 -8.92
N PRO A 337 3.78 5.83 -9.49
CA PRO A 337 3.82 5.50 -10.91
C PRO A 337 2.79 4.42 -11.30
N THR A 338 2.51 3.44 -10.44
CA THR A 338 1.48 2.42 -10.69
C THR A 338 0.09 3.06 -10.76
N ALA A 339 -0.30 3.88 -9.77
CA ALA A 339 -1.56 4.62 -9.80
C ALA A 339 -1.63 5.57 -11.01
N GLY A 340 -0.49 6.18 -11.38
CA GLY A 340 -0.35 7.04 -12.56
C GLY A 340 -0.66 6.28 -13.86
N ILE A 341 -0.14 5.07 -14.05
CA ILE A 341 -0.43 4.23 -15.23
C ILE A 341 -1.92 3.87 -15.28
N VAL A 342 -2.52 3.44 -14.16
CA VAL A 342 -3.95 3.11 -14.10
C VAL A 342 -4.80 4.33 -14.47
N GLY A 343 -4.46 5.51 -13.94
CA GLY A 343 -5.14 6.75 -14.25
C GLY A 343 -4.99 7.19 -15.71
N LYS A 344 -3.83 6.96 -16.33
CA LYS A 344 -3.57 7.22 -17.77
C LYS A 344 -4.31 6.26 -18.68
N LEU A 345 -4.48 4.99 -18.28
CA LEU A 345 -5.15 3.98 -19.08
C LEU A 345 -6.68 4.10 -19.05
N PHE A 346 -7.24 4.37 -17.86
CA PHE A 346 -8.69 4.23 -17.63
C PHE A 346 -9.37 5.50 -17.10
N GLY A 347 -8.62 6.58 -16.90
CA GLY A 347 -9.15 7.81 -16.31
C GLY A 347 -9.32 7.69 -14.79
N THR A 348 -9.98 8.71 -14.20
CA THR A 348 -10.06 8.85 -12.73
C THR A 348 -11.40 8.45 -12.14
N ARG A 349 -12.44 8.21 -12.96
CA ARG A 349 -13.79 7.91 -12.49
C ARG A 349 -13.83 6.68 -11.56
N TYR A 350 -13.14 5.60 -11.96
CA TYR A 350 -13.06 4.35 -11.21
C TYR A 350 -11.63 4.03 -10.75
N LEU A 351 -10.81 5.07 -10.59
CA LEU A 351 -9.41 4.91 -10.21
C LEU A 351 -9.25 4.15 -8.87
N GLY A 352 -10.09 4.46 -7.89
CA GLY A 352 -10.06 3.79 -6.59
C GLY A 352 -10.26 2.27 -6.71
N THR A 353 -11.24 1.85 -7.50
CA THR A 353 -11.52 0.42 -7.73
C THR A 353 -10.42 -0.25 -8.56
N LEU A 354 -10.03 0.36 -9.69
CA LEU A 354 -9.06 -0.26 -10.60
C LEU A 354 -7.65 -0.28 -9.98
N PHE A 355 -7.25 0.78 -9.29
CA PHE A 355 -6.02 0.75 -8.52
C PHE A 355 -6.11 -0.18 -7.31
N GLY A 356 -7.28 -0.29 -6.68
CA GLY A 356 -7.56 -1.29 -5.64
C GLY A 356 -7.35 -2.73 -6.12
N LEU A 357 -7.73 -3.05 -7.35
CA LEU A 357 -7.47 -4.37 -7.96
C LEU A 357 -5.96 -4.61 -8.18
N THR A 358 -5.18 -3.60 -8.60
CA THR A 358 -3.72 -3.75 -8.68
C THR A 358 -3.09 -3.94 -7.30
N LEU A 359 -3.58 -3.23 -6.28
CA LEU A 359 -3.18 -3.46 -4.90
C LEU A 359 -3.58 -4.85 -4.39
N PHE A 360 -4.68 -5.42 -4.85
CA PHE A 360 -5.04 -6.79 -4.52
C PHE A 360 -4.01 -7.79 -5.07
N SER A 361 -3.56 -7.63 -6.32
CA SER A 361 -2.48 -8.47 -6.86
C SER A 361 -1.17 -8.33 -6.08
N HIS A 362 -0.84 -7.12 -5.65
CA HIS A 362 0.28 -6.87 -4.75
C HIS A 362 0.13 -7.67 -3.45
N GLN A 363 -1.06 -7.73 -2.87
CA GLN A 363 -1.28 -8.46 -1.63
C GLN A 363 -1.36 -9.98 -1.79
N ILE A 364 -1.72 -10.48 -2.97
CA ILE A 364 -1.53 -11.89 -3.31
C ILE A 364 -0.03 -12.24 -3.28
N GLY A 365 0.82 -11.40 -3.87
CA GLY A 365 2.27 -11.52 -3.74
C GLY A 365 2.72 -11.47 -2.28
N GLY A 366 2.16 -10.53 -1.52
CA GLY A 366 2.43 -10.37 -0.09
C GLY A 366 2.06 -11.60 0.75
N PHE A 367 0.95 -12.26 0.41
CA PHE A 367 0.58 -13.54 1.04
C PHE A 367 1.70 -14.58 0.86
N PHE A 368 2.16 -14.77 -0.36
CA PHE A 368 3.23 -15.74 -0.64
C PHE A 368 4.56 -15.33 0.01
N GLY A 369 4.93 -14.06 -0.01
CA GLY A 369 6.17 -13.58 0.61
C GLY A 369 6.21 -13.83 2.12
N ALA A 370 5.13 -13.54 2.83
CA ALA A 370 5.04 -13.77 4.26
C ALA A 370 4.96 -15.27 4.61
N TRP A 371 4.14 -16.04 3.89
CA TRP A 371 3.92 -17.46 4.16
C TRP A 371 5.14 -18.30 3.83
N LEU A 372 5.69 -18.15 2.62
CA LEU A 372 6.84 -18.94 2.15
C LEU A 372 8.10 -18.63 2.97
N GLY A 373 8.27 -17.39 3.46
CA GLY A 373 9.33 -17.07 4.40
C GLY A 373 9.22 -17.83 5.73
N GLY A 374 7.99 -18.05 6.23
CA GLY A 374 7.75 -18.89 7.40
C GLY A 374 8.07 -20.37 7.14
N ILE A 375 7.77 -20.88 5.94
CA ILE A 375 8.14 -22.23 5.51
C ILE A 375 9.67 -22.35 5.39
N ALA A 376 10.34 -21.37 4.77
CA ALA A 376 11.78 -21.39 4.57
C ALA A 376 12.54 -21.59 5.89
N ILE A 377 12.23 -20.76 6.88
CA ILE A 377 12.91 -20.84 8.19
C ILE A 377 12.63 -22.13 8.93
N THR A 378 11.41 -22.68 8.81
CA THR A 378 11.04 -23.90 9.53
C THR A 378 11.57 -25.18 8.86
N THR A 379 11.78 -25.18 7.54
CA THR A 379 12.25 -26.35 6.79
C THR A 379 13.75 -26.36 6.54
N GLN A 380 14.35 -25.21 6.30
CA GLN A 380 15.76 -25.07 5.93
C GLN A 380 16.61 -24.32 6.96
N GLY A 381 15.99 -23.68 7.96
CA GLY A 381 16.71 -22.89 8.97
C GLY A 381 17.28 -21.57 8.44
N ASN A 382 17.04 -21.20 7.18
CA ASN A 382 17.52 -19.97 6.56
C ASN A 382 16.53 -19.44 5.51
N TYR A 383 16.85 -18.28 4.92
CA TYR A 383 16.01 -17.61 3.89
C TYR A 383 16.67 -17.58 2.50
N GLU A 384 17.72 -18.34 2.23
CA GLU A 384 18.52 -18.23 1.00
C GLU A 384 17.71 -18.38 -0.28
N TRP A 385 16.86 -19.41 -0.38
CA TRP A 385 16.03 -19.59 -1.57
C TRP A 385 14.97 -18.50 -1.74
N MET A 386 14.50 -17.89 -0.63
CA MET A 386 13.58 -16.76 -0.67
C MET A 386 14.24 -15.53 -1.29
N TRP A 387 15.49 -15.28 -0.93
CA TRP A 387 16.27 -14.20 -1.53
C TRP A 387 16.51 -14.44 -3.03
N CYS A 388 16.85 -15.67 -3.44
CA CYS A 388 17.00 -16.02 -4.86
C CYS A 388 15.68 -15.87 -5.63
N ALA A 389 14.57 -16.31 -5.05
CA ALA A 389 13.24 -16.12 -5.64
C ALA A 389 12.88 -14.63 -5.79
N ASP A 390 13.22 -13.82 -4.80
CA ASP A 390 12.98 -12.37 -4.82
C ASP A 390 13.79 -11.65 -5.91
N ILE A 391 15.05 -12.04 -6.12
CA ILE A 391 15.87 -11.55 -7.25
C ILE A 391 15.22 -11.91 -8.58
N ALA A 392 14.82 -13.17 -8.77
CA ALA A 392 14.20 -13.63 -10.01
C ALA A 392 12.88 -12.89 -10.29
N LEU A 393 12.04 -12.73 -9.27
CA LEU A 393 10.79 -11.98 -9.36
C LEU A 393 11.04 -10.49 -9.66
N ALA A 394 12.05 -9.87 -9.05
CA ALA A 394 12.38 -8.47 -9.29
C ALA A 394 12.85 -8.23 -10.74
N LEU A 395 13.67 -9.13 -11.30
CA LEU A 395 14.06 -9.08 -12.71
C LEU A 395 12.86 -9.29 -13.63
N ALA A 396 12.01 -10.28 -13.36
CA ALA A 396 10.79 -10.52 -14.13
C ALA A 396 9.86 -9.29 -14.09
N ALA A 397 9.67 -8.67 -12.93
CA ALA A 397 8.86 -7.46 -12.79
C ALA A 397 9.44 -6.29 -13.58
N ALA A 398 10.76 -6.09 -13.54
CA ALA A 398 11.42 -5.06 -14.36
C ALA A 398 11.08 -5.27 -15.84
N LEU A 399 11.26 -6.48 -16.36
CA LEU A 399 10.97 -6.80 -17.76
C LEU A 399 9.49 -6.64 -18.11
N CYS A 400 8.57 -7.03 -17.22
CA CYS A 400 7.13 -6.88 -17.43
C CYS A 400 6.68 -5.41 -17.58
N ASN A 401 7.41 -4.45 -17.02
CA ASN A 401 7.05 -3.04 -17.13
C ASN A 401 7.42 -2.42 -18.48
N LEU A 402 8.40 -2.96 -19.22
CA LEU A 402 8.86 -2.38 -20.48
C LEU A 402 7.78 -2.33 -21.59
N PRO A 403 7.00 -3.40 -21.86
CA PRO A 403 6.00 -3.40 -22.93
C PRO A 403 4.71 -2.62 -22.59
N ILE A 404 4.55 -2.10 -21.36
CA ILE A 404 3.37 -1.33 -20.97
C ILE A 404 3.19 -0.11 -21.87
N LYS A 405 1.99 0.04 -22.44
CA LYS A 405 1.58 1.18 -23.26
C LYS A 405 0.83 2.18 -22.40
N GLU A 406 1.43 3.32 -22.10
CA GLU A 406 0.82 4.40 -21.29
C GLU A 406 -0.07 5.35 -22.11
N ALA A 407 -0.74 4.86 -23.16
CA ALA A 407 -1.67 5.66 -23.94
C ALA A 407 -3.06 5.60 -23.32
N LEU A 408 -3.74 6.76 -23.24
CA LEU A 408 -5.17 6.81 -22.92
C LEU A 408 -5.93 5.93 -23.90
N ILE A 409 -6.68 4.94 -23.41
CA ILE A 409 -7.61 4.17 -24.20
C ILE A 409 -8.91 5.00 -24.33
N ILE A 410 -8.78 6.19 -24.89
CA ILE A 410 -9.91 6.94 -25.43
C ILE A 410 -10.13 6.35 -26.83
N ARG A 411 -11.02 5.36 -26.96
CA ARG A 411 -11.64 5.14 -28.27
C ARG A 411 -12.43 6.42 -28.57
N SER A 412 -11.86 7.24 -29.45
CA SER A 412 -12.60 8.36 -29.99
C SER A 412 -13.84 7.74 -30.67
N VAL A 413 -15.03 8.20 -30.28
CA VAL A 413 -16.30 7.84 -30.89
C VAL A 413 -16.30 8.16 -32.40
N ALA A 414 -15.30 8.89 -32.89
CA ALA A 414 -15.09 9.20 -34.32
C ALA A 414 -14.73 7.97 -35.19
N GLN A 415 -14.19 6.87 -34.60
CA GLN A 415 -13.85 5.68 -35.40
C GLN A 415 -14.99 4.67 -35.56
N LEU A 416 -16.15 4.87 -34.93
CA LEU A 416 -17.35 4.03 -35.12
C LEU A 416 -18.28 4.51 -36.23
N LYS A 417 -17.93 5.58 -36.96
CA LYS A 417 -18.70 6.09 -38.07
C LYS A 417 -18.12 5.75 -39.46
N THR A 418 -17.08 4.94 -39.55
CA THR A 418 -16.43 4.57 -40.83
C THR A 418 -16.28 3.05 -41.03
N THR A 419 -17.15 2.27 -40.40
CA THR A 419 -17.41 0.86 -40.82
C THR A 419 -18.95 0.68 -40.86
#